data_83054397b5f86145722d1871c27177b1
#
_entry.id   83054397b5f86145722d1871c27177b1
#
_cell.length_a   1.000
_cell.length_b   1.000
_cell.length_c   1.000
_cell.angle_alpha   90.00
_cell.angle_beta   90.00
_cell.angle_gamma   90.00
#
_symmetry.space_group_name_H-M   'P 1'
#
loop_
_entity.id
_entity.type
_entity.pdbx_description
1 polymer ?
#
loop_
_entity_poly.entity_id
_entity_poly.type
_entity_poly.pdbx_seq_one_letter_code
_entity_poly.pdbx_strand_id
1 'polypeptide(L)'
;MIIVFVVIAIAAVSFIFPPDTWKYRVAKPKIGTRADGDVRVHFLSVGQGDCSVIELPDGKTMVIDGGDGAEGHTRYILRYLYALDIKKPDYLVATHTDRDHTGGLAKIVSVKGAGEIFMPYVTYDAGAAFDEFSAAAKDEEVLCTFSHRGISLSCTEGEFPYELCFISPLGKDTPKSEYKKANEKKGEDGATNDTSAVIYLDYFGSTVLFCGDITADKEKAILREAQAGLIMCDEKEITLSDVEILKAAHHGSAGSSGEEFIRALGVRDAVISVGKNNAYSHPSTDVLGRFLRNGANIHRTDYDGTVIATLKRDGTYTIENL
;
A
#
# COMPACT_ATOMS: atom_id res chain seq x y z
N MET A 1 7.73 -10.87 47.38
CA MET A 1 8.61 -11.91 46.77
C MET A 1 8.21 -12.20 45.31
N ILE A 2 6.97 -12.55 45.01
CA ILE A 2 6.49 -12.84 43.63
C ILE A 2 6.75 -11.70 42.63
N ILE A 3 6.43 -10.45 43.01
CA ILE A 3 6.63 -9.27 42.16
C ILE A 3 8.10 -9.06 41.78
N VAL A 4 9.01 -9.28 42.72
CA VAL A 4 10.46 -9.16 42.47
C VAL A 4 10.95 -10.23 41.50
N PHE A 5 10.48 -11.49 41.64
CA PHE A 5 10.78 -12.55 40.69
C PHE A 5 10.25 -12.27 39.27
N VAL A 6 9.04 -11.71 39.16
CA VAL A 6 8.45 -11.33 37.88
C VAL A 6 9.25 -10.19 37.20
N VAL A 7 9.68 -9.19 37.99
CA VAL A 7 10.49 -8.08 37.46
C VAL A 7 11.86 -8.57 37.01
N ILE A 8 12.51 -9.46 37.79
CA ILE A 8 13.80 -10.05 37.42
C ILE A 8 13.66 -10.94 36.17
N ALA A 9 12.59 -11.73 36.06
CA ALA A 9 12.34 -12.55 34.90
C ALA A 9 12.10 -11.69 33.64
N ILE A 10 11.31 -10.61 33.74
CA ILE A 10 11.10 -9.66 32.65
C ILE A 10 12.42 -8.98 32.27
N ALA A 11 13.23 -8.55 33.24
CA ALA A 11 14.52 -7.93 32.96
C ALA A 11 15.49 -8.91 32.30
N ALA A 12 15.56 -10.17 32.76
CA ALA A 12 16.39 -11.19 32.14
C ALA A 12 15.93 -11.56 30.74
N VAL A 13 14.63 -11.69 30.51
CA VAL A 13 14.05 -11.89 29.16
C VAL A 13 14.34 -10.69 28.26
N SER A 14 14.21 -9.46 28.76
CA SER A 14 14.50 -8.24 27.99
C SER A 14 15.99 -8.06 27.68
N PHE A 15 16.87 -8.65 28.47
CA PHE A 15 18.30 -8.65 28.21
C PHE A 15 18.69 -9.65 27.11
N ILE A 16 18.06 -10.85 27.11
CA ILE A 16 18.30 -11.90 26.11
C ILE A 16 17.53 -11.58 24.82
N PHE A 17 16.31 -11.06 24.97
CA PHE A 17 15.43 -10.65 23.88
C PHE A 17 15.05 -9.18 24.07
N PRO A 18 15.70 -8.23 23.40
CA PRO A 18 15.39 -6.82 23.52
C PRO A 18 13.89 -6.55 23.33
N PRO A 19 13.28 -5.61 24.07
CA PRO A 19 11.86 -5.28 23.96
C PRO A 19 11.37 -5.04 22.52
N ASP A 20 12.25 -4.55 21.67
CA ASP A 20 11.97 -4.33 20.24
C ASP A 20 11.80 -5.62 19.44
N THR A 21 12.17 -6.77 19.97
CA THR A 21 11.98 -8.07 19.30
C THR A 21 10.69 -8.78 19.70
N TRP A 22 10.18 -8.56 20.91
CA TRP A 22 9.01 -9.30 21.41
C TRP A 22 7.76 -8.45 21.64
N LYS A 23 7.88 -7.12 21.84
CA LYS A 23 6.72 -6.24 22.12
C LYS A 23 5.64 -6.25 21.03
N TYR A 24 6.02 -6.60 19.81
CA TYR A 24 5.09 -6.72 18.68
C TYR A 24 4.48 -8.12 18.55
N ARG A 25 5.01 -9.12 19.26
CA ARG A 25 4.49 -10.49 19.27
C ARG A 25 3.33 -10.68 20.25
N VAL A 26 3.10 -9.73 21.13
CA VAL A 26 1.98 -9.72 22.09
C VAL A 26 0.85 -8.84 21.57
N ALA A 27 -0.40 -9.15 22.00
CA ALA A 27 -1.61 -8.41 21.60
C ALA A 27 -1.74 -8.24 20.07
N LYS A 28 -1.47 -9.34 19.34
CA LYS A 28 -1.68 -9.39 17.89
C LYS A 28 -3.17 -9.40 17.57
N PRO A 29 -3.61 -8.77 16.46
CA PRO A 29 -4.98 -8.94 15.99
C PRO A 29 -5.26 -10.41 15.67
N LYS A 30 -6.52 -10.80 15.78
CA LYS A 30 -6.96 -12.14 15.38
C LYS A 30 -7.41 -12.09 13.93
N ILE A 31 -6.61 -12.63 13.05
CA ILE A 31 -6.89 -12.69 11.62
C ILE A 31 -7.23 -14.14 11.29
N GLY A 32 -8.30 -14.35 10.52
CA GLY A 32 -8.68 -15.66 10.01
C GLY A 32 -7.55 -16.29 9.18
N THR A 33 -7.50 -17.61 9.10
CA THR A 33 -6.55 -18.31 8.25
C THR A 33 -6.91 -18.11 6.78
N ARG A 34 -5.91 -17.83 5.94
CA ARG A 34 -6.06 -17.79 4.49
C ARG A 34 -6.17 -19.23 3.96
N ALA A 35 -7.12 -19.48 3.06
CA ALA A 35 -7.12 -20.74 2.33
C ALA A 35 -5.95 -20.81 1.36
N ASP A 36 -5.48 -22.03 1.11
CA ASP A 36 -4.40 -22.25 0.15
C ASP A 36 -4.82 -21.80 -1.26
N GLY A 37 -3.93 -21.09 -1.93
CA GLY A 37 -4.20 -20.52 -3.24
C GLY A 37 -5.00 -19.22 -3.25
N ASP A 38 -5.60 -18.75 -2.16
CA ASP A 38 -6.24 -17.43 -2.15
C ASP A 38 -5.21 -16.31 -2.11
N VAL A 39 -5.55 -15.14 -2.67
CA VAL A 39 -4.85 -13.88 -2.43
C VAL A 39 -5.61 -13.10 -1.37
N ARG A 40 -4.90 -12.53 -0.38
CA ARG A 40 -5.52 -11.57 0.54
C ARG A 40 -4.87 -10.21 0.46
N VAL A 41 -5.71 -9.20 0.42
CA VAL A 41 -5.33 -7.79 0.45
C VAL A 41 -5.91 -7.16 1.71
N HIS A 42 -5.06 -6.67 2.59
CA HIS A 42 -5.43 -6.04 3.84
C HIS A 42 -5.17 -4.55 3.76
N PHE A 43 -6.21 -3.74 3.92
CA PHE A 43 -6.13 -2.29 4.01
C PHE A 43 -6.21 -1.91 5.48
N LEU A 44 -5.06 -1.58 6.08
CA LEU A 44 -4.95 -1.44 7.53
C LEU A 44 -5.52 -0.11 8.04
N SER A 45 -6.23 -0.16 9.17
CA SER A 45 -6.68 1.05 9.86
C SER A 45 -5.52 1.66 10.65
N VAL A 46 -4.80 2.59 10.03
CA VAL A 46 -3.58 3.22 10.56
C VAL A 46 -3.74 4.73 10.79
N GLY A 47 -4.97 5.19 11.02
CA GLY A 47 -5.27 6.61 11.15
C GLY A 47 -5.28 7.30 9.78
N GLN A 48 -4.84 8.57 9.74
CA GLN A 48 -4.69 9.28 8.48
C GLN A 48 -3.40 8.85 7.82
N GLY A 49 -3.51 8.03 6.77
CA GLY A 49 -2.39 7.46 6.03
C GLY A 49 -2.72 6.09 5.45
N ASP A 50 -1.80 5.57 4.66
CA ASP A 50 -1.95 4.30 3.94
C ASP A 50 -1.01 3.22 4.49
N CYS A 51 -1.55 2.03 4.64
CA CYS A 51 -0.76 0.81 4.75
C CYS A 51 -1.59 -0.36 4.24
N SER A 52 -1.11 -1.02 3.20
CA SER A 52 -1.73 -2.25 2.70
C SER A 52 -0.75 -3.42 2.78
N VAL A 53 -1.29 -4.61 3.04
CA VAL A 53 -0.49 -5.85 3.05
C VAL A 53 -1.14 -6.83 2.07
N ILE A 54 -0.33 -7.43 1.21
CA ILE A 54 -0.78 -8.44 0.25
C ILE A 54 -0.11 -9.77 0.59
N GLU A 55 -0.91 -10.82 0.75
CA GLU A 55 -0.45 -12.20 0.82
C GLU A 55 -0.73 -12.88 -0.54
N LEU A 56 0.31 -13.17 -1.28
CA LEU A 56 0.24 -13.79 -2.60
C LEU A 56 0.13 -15.33 -2.50
N PRO A 57 -0.41 -16.00 -3.51
CA PRO A 57 -0.69 -17.44 -3.43
C PRO A 57 0.58 -18.29 -3.46
N ASP A 58 1.69 -17.77 -4.00
CA ASP A 58 3.03 -18.40 -4.00
C ASP A 58 3.77 -18.24 -2.66
N GLY A 59 3.12 -17.63 -1.67
CA GLY A 59 3.68 -17.38 -0.34
C GLY A 59 4.46 -16.08 -0.21
N LYS A 60 4.66 -15.34 -1.29
CA LYS A 60 5.26 -14.00 -1.22
C LYS A 60 4.32 -13.01 -0.58
N THR A 61 4.90 -11.96 -0.06
CA THR A 61 4.17 -10.90 0.66
C THR A 61 4.65 -9.52 0.23
N MET A 62 3.71 -8.59 0.11
CA MET A 62 4.01 -7.19 -0.19
C MET A 62 3.41 -6.29 0.89
N VAL A 63 4.17 -5.28 1.31
CA VAL A 63 3.68 -4.17 2.12
C VAL A 63 3.74 -2.90 1.28
N ILE A 64 2.62 -2.20 1.16
CA ILE A 64 2.52 -0.93 0.44
C ILE A 64 2.23 0.15 1.48
N ASP A 65 3.16 1.07 1.63
CA ASP A 65 3.19 2.17 2.59
C ASP A 65 3.20 1.74 4.08
N GLY A 66 3.48 2.68 4.97
CA GLY A 66 3.70 2.43 6.39
C GLY A 66 2.91 3.36 7.34
N GLY A 67 1.91 4.09 6.82
CA GLY A 67 1.13 5.04 7.62
C GLY A 67 1.92 6.26 8.07
N ASP A 68 1.35 7.02 8.98
CA ASP A 68 1.82 8.35 9.44
C ASP A 68 3.04 8.32 10.39
N GLY A 69 3.48 7.15 10.79
CA GLY A 69 4.59 6.95 11.73
C GLY A 69 4.23 7.19 13.19
N ALA A 70 2.97 7.44 13.52
CA ALA A 70 2.56 7.50 14.93
C ALA A 70 2.84 6.15 15.60
N GLU A 71 3.36 6.20 16.85
CA GLU A 71 3.80 4.98 17.56
C GLU A 71 2.71 3.91 17.65
N GLY A 72 1.47 4.33 17.87
CA GLY A 72 0.31 3.43 17.94
C GLY A 72 0.04 2.71 16.63
N HIS A 73 0.08 3.45 15.52
CA HIS A 73 -0.18 2.94 14.17
C HIS A 73 0.97 2.03 13.71
N THR A 74 2.22 2.47 13.84
CA THR A 74 3.40 1.66 13.51
C THR A 74 3.43 0.36 14.33
N ARG A 75 3.08 0.42 15.63
CA ARG A 75 2.96 -0.74 16.49
C ARG A 75 1.85 -1.68 16.03
N TYR A 76 0.73 -1.16 15.57
CA TYR A 76 -0.37 -1.96 14.99
C TYR A 76 0.08 -2.68 13.73
N ILE A 77 0.73 -1.98 12.78
CA ILE A 77 1.27 -2.58 11.56
C ILE A 77 2.21 -3.74 11.90
N LEU A 78 3.18 -3.53 12.78
CA LEU A 78 4.14 -4.57 13.15
C LEU A 78 3.46 -5.78 13.81
N ARG A 79 2.47 -5.55 14.70
CA ARG A 79 1.67 -6.64 15.30
C ARG A 79 0.85 -7.38 14.25
N TYR A 80 0.35 -6.67 13.25
CA TYR A 80 -0.39 -7.23 12.12
C TYR A 80 0.50 -8.16 11.29
N LEU A 81 1.70 -7.71 10.92
CA LEU A 81 2.68 -8.52 10.22
C LEU A 81 3.10 -9.77 11.04
N TYR A 82 3.19 -9.64 12.36
CA TYR A 82 3.42 -10.81 13.24
C TYR A 82 2.19 -11.71 13.36
N ALA A 83 0.98 -11.21 13.19
CA ALA A 83 -0.24 -12.02 13.18
C ALA A 83 -0.33 -12.87 11.91
N LEU A 84 0.12 -12.33 10.78
CA LEU A 84 0.20 -13.02 9.49
C LEU A 84 1.44 -13.94 9.36
N ASP A 85 2.26 -14.06 10.42
CA ASP A 85 3.56 -14.78 10.42
C ASP A 85 4.56 -14.28 9.35
N ILE A 86 4.40 -13.05 8.87
CA ILE A 86 5.33 -12.41 7.94
C ILE A 86 6.62 -12.11 8.72
N LYS A 87 7.67 -12.88 8.46
CA LYS A 87 8.99 -12.70 9.08
C LYS A 87 9.71 -11.51 8.48
N LYS A 88 9.69 -11.44 7.17
CA LYS A 88 10.30 -10.43 6.32
C LYS A 88 9.40 -10.29 5.08
N PRO A 89 8.81 -9.14 4.80
CA PRO A 89 8.07 -8.95 3.55
C PRO A 89 9.02 -9.12 2.36
N ASP A 90 8.56 -9.81 1.32
CA ASP A 90 9.34 -9.98 0.09
C ASP A 90 9.49 -8.64 -0.63
N TYR A 91 8.43 -7.86 -0.64
CA TYR A 91 8.37 -6.55 -1.27
C TYR A 91 7.86 -5.50 -0.30
N LEU A 92 8.53 -4.35 -0.26
CA LEU A 92 8.10 -3.17 0.48
C LEU A 92 8.04 -1.99 -0.50
N VAL A 93 6.91 -1.31 -0.56
CA VAL A 93 6.69 -0.18 -1.46
C VAL A 93 6.46 1.09 -0.66
N ALA A 94 7.23 2.13 -0.94
CA ALA A 94 6.85 3.51 -0.65
C ALA A 94 6.23 4.09 -1.92
N THR A 95 4.92 4.38 -1.92
CA THR A 95 4.25 4.89 -3.13
C THR A 95 4.80 6.25 -3.54
N HIS A 96 4.94 7.15 -2.60
CA HIS A 96 5.54 8.49 -2.74
C HIS A 96 6.17 8.93 -1.41
N THR A 97 6.58 10.19 -1.30
CA THR A 97 7.45 10.63 -0.19
C THR A 97 6.70 11.11 1.05
N ASP A 98 5.39 11.32 0.99
CA ASP A 98 4.65 11.98 2.06
C ASP A 98 4.63 11.13 3.34
N ARG A 99 4.62 11.84 4.47
CA ARG A 99 4.80 11.22 5.79
C ARG A 99 3.72 10.20 6.13
N ASP A 100 2.48 10.44 5.73
CA ASP A 100 1.36 9.53 6.00
C ASP A 100 1.38 8.24 5.18
N HIS A 101 2.41 8.10 4.31
CA HIS A 101 2.78 6.89 3.59
C HIS A 101 4.10 6.30 4.08
N THR A 102 5.08 7.16 4.37
CA THR A 102 6.45 6.71 4.68
C THR A 102 6.76 6.65 6.17
N GLY A 103 5.94 7.25 7.02
CA GLY A 103 6.25 7.49 8.43
C GLY A 103 6.58 6.24 9.26
N GLY A 104 5.96 5.11 8.96
CA GLY A 104 6.23 3.85 9.67
C GLY A 104 7.26 2.95 9.00
N LEU A 105 7.67 3.24 7.74
CA LEU A 105 8.50 2.34 6.94
C LEU A 105 9.88 2.12 7.53
N ALA A 106 10.54 3.16 8.05
CA ALA A 106 11.84 3.03 8.71
C ALA A 106 11.80 1.98 9.82
N LYS A 107 10.76 2.01 10.65
CA LYS A 107 10.60 1.05 11.74
C LYS A 107 10.23 -0.34 11.25
N ILE A 108 9.44 -0.45 10.18
CA ILE A 108 9.12 -1.75 9.56
C ILE A 108 10.40 -2.39 9.04
N VAL A 109 11.23 -1.66 8.30
CA VAL A 109 12.53 -2.14 7.78
C VAL A 109 13.44 -2.56 8.91
N SER A 110 13.64 -1.72 9.94
CA SER A 110 14.52 -2.05 11.08
C SER A 110 14.08 -3.26 11.90
N VAL A 111 12.77 -3.60 11.92
CA VAL A 111 12.26 -4.73 12.74
C VAL A 111 12.09 -6.00 11.92
N LYS A 112 11.74 -5.87 10.65
CA LYS A 112 11.38 -6.98 9.77
C LYS A 112 12.36 -7.18 8.62
N GLY A 113 13.12 -6.15 8.23
CA GLY A 113 13.81 -6.13 6.95
C GLY A 113 12.81 -6.04 5.79
N ALA A 114 13.31 -6.16 4.58
CA ALA A 114 12.53 -6.37 3.36
C ALA A 114 13.37 -7.18 2.36
N GLY A 115 12.74 -7.90 1.45
CA GLY A 115 13.43 -8.60 0.36
C GLY A 115 13.94 -7.60 -0.66
N GLU A 116 13.04 -6.79 -1.18
CA GLU A 116 13.31 -5.66 -2.07
C GLU A 116 12.40 -4.48 -1.70
N ILE A 117 12.93 -3.27 -1.86
CA ILE A 117 12.21 -2.01 -1.63
C ILE A 117 12.00 -1.30 -2.95
N PHE A 118 10.75 -0.93 -3.24
CA PHE A 118 10.38 -0.05 -4.33
C PHE A 118 10.06 1.33 -3.77
N MET A 119 10.69 2.38 -4.30
CA MET A 119 10.60 3.73 -3.75
C MET A 119 10.69 4.80 -4.84
N PRO A 120 10.19 6.04 -4.61
CA PRO A 120 10.32 7.12 -5.57
C PRO A 120 11.78 7.57 -5.75
N TYR A 121 12.10 8.10 -6.96
CA TYR A 121 13.37 8.77 -7.24
C TYR A 121 13.31 10.23 -6.81
N VAL A 122 14.09 10.60 -5.80
CA VAL A 122 14.04 11.90 -5.14
C VAL A 122 15.41 12.59 -5.19
N THR A 123 15.42 13.87 -5.56
CA THR A 123 16.60 14.76 -5.53
C THR A 123 16.34 16.07 -4.77
N TYR A 124 15.20 16.18 -4.10
CA TYR A 124 14.81 17.30 -3.23
C TYR A 124 14.74 16.82 -1.77
N ASP A 125 14.61 17.74 -0.83
CA ASP A 125 14.36 17.42 0.57
C ASP A 125 12.94 16.86 0.72
N ALA A 126 12.85 15.54 0.86
CA ALA A 126 11.58 14.81 0.95
C ALA A 126 11.05 14.72 2.40
N GLY A 127 11.76 15.33 3.34
CA GLY A 127 11.39 15.36 4.76
C GLY A 127 11.86 14.15 5.56
N ALA A 128 11.87 14.32 6.88
CA ALA A 128 12.50 13.40 7.82
C ALA A 128 12.02 11.96 7.72
N ALA A 129 10.72 11.73 7.47
CA ALA A 129 10.16 10.38 7.42
C ALA A 129 10.75 9.55 6.26
N PHE A 130 10.87 10.16 5.07
CA PHE A 130 11.46 9.51 3.92
C PHE A 130 12.99 9.35 4.07
N ASP A 131 13.65 10.32 4.68
CA ASP A 131 15.09 10.23 4.95
C ASP A 131 15.42 9.12 5.96
N GLU A 132 14.65 9.02 7.04
CA GLU A 132 14.76 7.93 8.02
C GLU A 132 14.50 6.55 7.37
N PHE A 133 13.51 6.45 6.50
CA PHE A 133 13.23 5.23 5.75
C PHE A 133 14.39 4.86 4.82
N SER A 134 14.90 5.82 4.05
CA SER A 134 16.04 5.62 3.15
C SER A 134 17.30 5.21 3.90
N ALA A 135 17.54 5.81 5.07
CA ALA A 135 18.66 5.44 5.95
C ALA A 135 18.48 4.00 6.48
N ALA A 136 17.29 3.63 6.96
CA ALA A 136 17.01 2.29 7.44
C ALA A 136 17.18 1.23 6.34
N ALA A 137 16.75 1.52 5.11
CA ALA A 137 16.94 0.62 3.97
C ALA A 137 18.42 0.40 3.66
N LYS A 138 19.22 1.45 3.76
CA LYS A 138 20.67 1.40 3.57
C LYS A 138 21.37 0.63 4.70
N ASP A 139 21.00 0.90 5.96
CA ASP A 139 21.59 0.25 7.13
C ASP A 139 21.32 -1.27 7.15
N GLU A 140 20.16 -1.69 6.68
CA GLU A 140 19.79 -3.10 6.53
C GLU A 140 20.25 -3.72 5.19
N GLU A 141 20.99 -2.98 4.37
CA GLU A 141 21.54 -3.39 3.08
C GLU A 141 20.47 -3.96 2.11
N VAL A 142 19.25 -3.40 2.15
CA VAL A 142 18.15 -3.85 1.29
C VAL A 142 18.31 -3.31 -0.13
N LEU A 143 18.07 -4.16 -1.12
CA LEU A 143 17.98 -3.71 -2.52
C LEU A 143 16.85 -2.70 -2.69
N CYS A 144 17.20 -1.52 -3.21
CA CYS A 144 16.24 -0.45 -3.48
C CYS A 144 16.12 -0.22 -4.99
N THR A 145 14.92 -0.34 -5.52
CA THR A 145 14.56 -0.10 -6.91
C THR A 145 13.65 1.12 -7.02
N PHE A 146 13.92 2.03 -7.95
CA PHE A 146 13.01 3.15 -8.20
C PHE A 146 11.76 2.66 -8.92
N SER A 147 10.59 2.93 -8.30
CA SER A 147 9.29 2.52 -8.84
C SER A 147 9.08 3.11 -10.23
N HIS A 148 8.62 2.32 -11.16
CA HIS A 148 8.24 2.80 -12.48
C HIS A 148 7.32 1.82 -13.21
N ARG A 149 6.56 2.32 -14.17
CA ARG A 149 5.79 1.50 -15.10
C ARG A 149 6.64 0.43 -15.75
N GLY A 150 6.09 -0.78 -15.85
CA GLY A 150 6.74 -1.92 -16.46
C GLY A 150 7.52 -2.79 -15.49
N ILE A 151 7.60 -2.43 -14.20
CA ILE A 151 8.01 -3.39 -13.17
C ILE A 151 6.89 -4.42 -13.04
N SER A 152 7.24 -5.70 -13.23
CA SER A 152 6.35 -6.84 -13.01
C SER A 152 6.89 -7.71 -11.88
N LEU A 153 6.00 -8.06 -10.96
CA LEU A 153 6.22 -9.02 -9.89
C LEU A 153 5.26 -10.21 -10.03
N SER A 154 4.73 -10.39 -11.23
CA SER A 154 3.78 -11.42 -11.60
C SER A 154 4.37 -12.82 -11.43
N CYS A 155 3.50 -13.80 -11.21
CA CYS A 155 3.81 -15.21 -11.30
C CYS A 155 2.89 -15.83 -12.37
N THR A 156 3.41 -16.12 -13.53
CA THR A 156 2.64 -16.62 -14.67
C THR A 156 2.67 -18.15 -14.80
N GLU A 157 3.48 -18.80 -13.99
CA GLU A 157 3.65 -20.26 -13.97
C GLU A 157 3.09 -20.84 -12.66
N GLY A 158 2.70 -22.10 -12.70
CA GLY A 158 2.19 -22.82 -11.52
C GLY A 158 0.68 -22.93 -11.44
N GLU A 159 0.17 -23.37 -10.30
CA GLU A 159 -1.25 -23.63 -10.06
C GLU A 159 -2.05 -22.34 -9.83
N PHE A 160 -1.40 -21.30 -9.34
CA PHE A 160 -2.03 -20.05 -8.91
C PHE A 160 -1.36 -18.83 -9.54
N PRO A 161 -1.47 -18.65 -10.88
CA PRO A 161 -0.86 -17.51 -11.57
C PRO A 161 -1.57 -16.21 -11.17
N TYR A 162 -0.79 -15.13 -11.07
CA TYR A 162 -1.29 -13.77 -10.82
C TYR A 162 -0.46 -12.75 -11.59
N GLU A 163 -1.06 -11.60 -11.87
CA GLU A 163 -0.38 -10.43 -12.43
C GLU A 163 -0.27 -9.37 -11.35
N LEU A 164 0.93 -8.85 -11.14
CA LEU A 164 1.22 -7.79 -10.17
C LEU A 164 2.20 -6.81 -10.79
N CYS A 165 1.72 -5.66 -11.21
CA CYS A 165 2.49 -4.72 -12.03
C CYS A 165 2.39 -3.28 -11.56
N PHE A 166 3.48 -2.56 -11.72
CA PHE A 166 3.50 -1.11 -11.57
C PHE A 166 3.10 -0.46 -12.90
N ILE A 167 2.00 0.28 -12.88
CA ILE A 167 1.46 0.96 -14.08
C ILE A 167 1.75 2.47 -14.10
N SER A 168 2.27 3.01 -13.01
CA SER A 168 2.74 4.40 -12.81
C SER A 168 3.76 4.42 -11.67
N PRO A 169 4.64 5.45 -11.60
CA PRO A 169 4.88 6.53 -12.57
C PRO A 169 5.70 6.06 -13.77
N LEU A 170 5.98 6.99 -14.71
CA LEU A 170 6.95 6.74 -15.77
C LEU A 170 8.37 6.69 -15.19
N GLY A 171 9.25 5.89 -15.79
CA GLY A 171 10.63 5.77 -15.34
C GLY A 171 11.37 7.12 -15.31
N LYS A 172 12.27 7.29 -14.33
CA LYS A 172 12.98 8.55 -14.06
C LYS A 172 13.71 9.14 -15.27
N ASP A 173 14.15 8.29 -16.19
CA ASP A 173 14.88 8.69 -17.40
C ASP A 173 13.95 9.03 -18.57
N THR A 174 12.64 8.86 -18.39
CA THR A 174 11.62 9.21 -19.41
C THR A 174 11.42 10.73 -19.42
N PRO A 175 11.40 11.40 -20.60
CA PRO A 175 11.28 12.86 -20.66
C PRO A 175 10.04 13.46 -20.00
N LYS A 176 8.95 12.68 -19.94
CA LYS A 176 7.67 13.07 -19.31
C LYS A 176 7.46 12.46 -17.91
N SER A 177 8.54 11.95 -17.30
CA SER A 177 8.45 11.33 -15.97
C SER A 177 7.92 12.29 -14.91
N GLU A 178 7.04 11.79 -14.08
CA GLU A 178 6.53 12.48 -12.88
C GLU A 178 7.65 12.82 -11.92
N TYR A 179 8.65 11.95 -11.81
CA TYR A 179 9.86 12.20 -11.02
C TYR A 179 10.61 13.45 -11.46
N LYS A 180 10.71 13.68 -12.77
CA LYS A 180 11.34 14.89 -13.30
C LYS A 180 10.57 16.12 -12.85
N LYS A 181 9.24 16.12 -13.01
CA LYS A 181 8.36 17.21 -12.57
C LYS A 181 8.46 17.46 -11.07
N ALA A 182 8.43 16.42 -10.23
CA ALA A 182 8.53 16.54 -8.77
C ALA A 182 9.90 17.09 -8.34
N ASN A 183 10.99 16.62 -8.94
CA ASN A 183 12.35 17.10 -8.64
C ASN A 183 12.57 18.54 -9.12
N GLU A 184 12.05 18.95 -10.27
CA GLU A 184 12.08 20.33 -10.75
C GLU A 184 11.28 21.28 -9.84
N LYS A 185 10.16 20.83 -9.33
CA LYS A 185 9.31 21.57 -8.39
C LYS A 185 9.73 21.46 -6.92
N LYS A 186 10.82 20.74 -6.63
CA LYS A 186 11.36 20.55 -5.29
C LYS A 186 10.35 20.02 -4.27
N GLY A 187 9.51 19.11 -4.69
CA GLY A 187 8.54 18.46 -3.81
C GLY A 187 7.27 19.27 -3.53
N GLU A 188 6.88 20.20 -4.40
CA GLU A 188 5.60 20.90 -4.28
C GLU A 188 4.43 19.91 -4.30
N ASP A 189 3.39 20.20 -3.52
CA ASP A 189 2.14 19.43 -3.45
C ASP A 189 1.57 19.11 -4.84
N GLY A 190 1.01 17.92 -4.97
CA GLY A 190 0.49 17.39 -6.22
C GLY A 190 1.56 16.90 -7.19
N ALA A 191 2.77 17.47 -7.18
CA ALA A 191 3.87 16.93 -7.97
C ALA A 191 4.48 15.69 -7.33
N THR A 192 4.58 15.65 -5.99
CA THR A 192 4.95 14.47 -5.20
C THR A 192 3.89 13.38 -5.31
N ASN A 193 2.62 13.74 -5.14
CA ASN A 193 1.50 12.81 -5.23
C ASN A 193 1.47 12.07 -6.59
N ASP A 194 1.71 12.79 -7.68
CA ASP A 194 1.76 12.19 -9.04
C ASP A 194 2.95 11.22 -9.24
N THR A 195 3.94 11.19 -8.32
CA THR A 195 5.00 10.16 -8.33
C THR A 195 4.57 8.86 -7.70
N SER A 196 3.36 8.78 -7.14
CA SER A 196 2.84 7.57 -6.50
C SER A 196 2.96 6.35 -7.40
N ALA A 197 3.50 5.28 -6.83
CA ALA A 197 3.44 3.98 -7.44
C ALA A 197 1.98 3.53 -7.53
N VAL A 198 1.45 3.40 -8.75
CA VAL A 198 0.14 2.81 -9.00
C VAL A 198 0.34 1.35 -9.36
N ILE A 199 -0.27 0.47 -8.56
CA ILE A 199 -0.05 -0.97 -8.63
C ILE A 199 -1.34 -1.67 -9.02
N TYR A 200 -1.28 -2.51 -10.03
CA TYR A 200 -2.36 -3.34 -10.52
C TYR A 200 -2.11 -4.79 -10.13
N LEU A 201 -3.11 -5.43 -9.56
CA LEU A 201 -3.13 -6.85 -9.23
C LEU A 201 -4.33 -7.48 -9.90
N ASP A 202 -4.10 -8.58 -10.64
CA ASP A 202 -5.16 -9.45 -11.19
C ASP A 202 -4.92 -10.88 -10.73
N TYR A 203 -5.95 -11.47 -10.17
CA TYR A 203 -5.97 -12.87 -9.78
C TYR A 203 -7.25 -13.54 -10.28
N PHE A 204 -7.11 -14.32 -11.36
CA PHE A 204 -8.23 -14.99 -12.04
C PHE A 204 -9.40 -14.06 -12.42
N GLY A 205 -9.11 -12.81 -12.77
CA GLY A 205 -10.10 -11.80 -13.13
C GLY A 205 -10.64 -10.98 -11.96
N SER A 206 -10.31 -11.32 -10.72
CA SER A 206 -10.52 -10.41 -9.58
C SER A 206 -9.37 -9.41 -9.50
N THR A 207 -9.69 -8.13 -9.65
CA THR A 207 -8.69 -7.08 -9.83
C THR A 207 -8.68 -6.08 -8.69
N VAL A 208 -7.49 -5.64 -8.31
CA VAL A 208 -7.27 -4.58 -7.31
C VAL A 208 -6.35 -3.52 -7.89
N LEU A 209 -6.73 -2.25 -7.76
CA LEU A 209 -5.89 -1.12 -8.13
C LEU A 209 -5.55 -0.27 -6.90
N PHE A 210 -4.26 -0.12 -6.64
CA PHE A 210 -3.73 0.76 -5.59
C PHE A 210 -3.25 2.04 -6.23
N CYS A 211 -3.84 3.18 -5.85
CA CYS A 211 -3.59 4.46 -6.50
C CYS A 211 -2.59 5.37 -5.77
N GLY A 212 -2.18 5.03 -4.53
CA GLY A 212 -1.45 5.99 -3.69
C GLY A 212 -2.22 7.30 -3.61
N ASP A 213 -1.55 8.41 -3.85
CA ASP A 213 -2.16 9.75 -3.76
C ASP A 213 -2.23 10.50 -5.09
N ILE A 214 -2.27 9.76 -6.22
CA ILE A 214 -2.34 10.40 -7.53
C ILE A 214 -3.49 11.40 -7.63
N THR A 215 -3.24 12.49 -8.37
CA THR A 215 -4.24 13.52 -8.63
C THR A 215 -5.20 13.11 -9.74
N ALA A 216 -6.36 13.78 -9.83
CA ALA A 216 -7.33 13.57 -10.90
C ALA A 216 -6.74 13.81 -12.31
N ASP A 217 -5.73 14.66 -12.44
CA ASP A 217 -5.05 14.87 -13.74
C ASP A 217 -4.15 13.68 -14.09
N LYS A 218 -3.52 13.06 -13.09
CA LYS A 218 -2.76 11.83 -13.27
C LYS A 218 -3.68 10.65 -13.60
N GLU A 219 -4.83 10.53 -12.94
CA GLU A 219 -5.86 9.54 -13.27
C GLU A 219 -6.29 9.61 -14.74
N LYS A 220 -6.56 10.82 -15.24
CA LYS A 220 -6.89 11.03 -16.67
C LYS A 220 -5.74 10.67 -17.61
N ALA A 221 -4.49 10.90 -17.19
CA ALA A 221 -3.33 10.51 -17.97
C ALA A 221 -3.22 8.99 -18.06
N ILE A 222 -3.37 8.28 -16.94
CA ILE A 222 -3.37 6.82 -16.89
C ILE A 222 -4.48 6.23 -17.77
N LEU A 223 -5.70 6.76 -17.71
CA LEU A 223 -6.80 6.28 -18.57
C LEU A 223 -6.47 6.44 -20.07
N ARG A 224 -5.97 7.61 -20.46
CA ARG A 224 -5.57 7.84 -21.88
C ARG A 224 -4.48 6.89 -22.32
N GLU A 225 -3.54 6.59 -21.44
CA GLU A 225 -2.44 5.67 -21.72
C GLU A 225 -2.92 4.21 -21.82
N ALA A 226 -3.86 3.79 -20.94
CA ALA A 226 -4.51 2.50 -21.03
C ALA A 226 -5.31 2.36 -22.35
N GLN A 227 -6.12 3.37 -22.68
CA GLN A 227 -6.89 3.40 -23.96
C GLN A 227 -6.00 3.40 -25.21
N ALA A 228 -4.77 3.86 -25.10
CA ALA A 228 -3.77 3.84 -26.18
C ALA A 228 -2.94 2.55 -26.22
N GLY A 229 -3.22 1.54 -25.35
CA GLY A 229 -2.47 0.29 -25.27
C GLY A 229 -1.04 0.47 -24.76
N LEU A 230 -0.77 1.52 -23.97
CA LEU A 230 0.57 1.85 -23.48
C LEU A 230 0.86 1.29 -22.08
N ILE A 231 -0.13 0.70 -21.43
CA ILE A 231 0.04 0.08 -20.12
C ILE A 231 0.13 -1.44 -20.30
N MET A 232 1.30 -1.97 -20.00
CA MET A 232 1.60 -3.39 -20.14
C MET A 232 1.99 -3.98 -18.78
N CYS A 233 1.56 -5.21 -18.54
CA CYS A 233 2.06 -6.08 -17.51
C CYS A 233 2.72 -7.26 -18.20
N ASP A 234 4.05 -7.33 -18.16
CA ASP A 234 4.83 -8.20 -19.04
C ASP A 234 4.43 -8.00 -20.52
N GLU A 235 3.91 -9.02 -21.17
CA GLU A 235 3.45 -8.97 -22.57
C GLU A 235 1.94 -8.70 -22.71
N LYS A 236 1.19 -8.61 -21.59
CA LYS A 236 -0.26 -8.39 -21.57
C LYS A 236 -0.62 -6.92 -21.44
N GLU A 237 -1.51 -6.46 -22.32
CA GLU A 237 -2.09 -5.13 -22.23
C GLU A 237 -3.07 -5.01 -21.06
N ILE A 238 -2.94 -3.95 -20.26
CA ILE A 238 -3.85 -3.62 -19.15
C ILE A 238 -4.82 -2.54 -19.61
N THR A 239 -6.08 -2.91 -19.77
CA THR A 239 -7.12 -2.00 -20.26
C THR A 239 -7.73 -1.11 -19.19
N LEU A 240 -7.54 -1.45 -17.90
CA LEU A 240 -8.14 -0.78 -16.75
C LEU A 240 -9.67 -0.68 -16.84
N SER A 241 -10.31 -1.66 -17.46
CA SER A 241 -11.76 -1.88 -17.35
C SER A 241 -12.02 -3.00 -16.33
N ASP A 242 -13.15 -2.92 -15.66
CA ASP A 242 -13.56 -3.93 -14.67
C ASP A 242 -12.56 -4.10 -13.50
N VAL A 243 -12.08 -2.97 -12.95
CA VAL A 243 -11.32 -2.95 -11.69
C VAL A 243 -12.30 -3.11 -10.55
N GLU A 244 -12.36 -4.32 -9.97
CA GLU A 244 -13.36 -4.63 -8.98
C GLU A 244 -13.13 -3.90 -7.66
N ILE A 245 -11.89 -3.84 -7.19
CA ILE A 245 -11.51 -3.21 -5.91
C ILE A 245 -10.56 -2.06 -6.18
N LEU A 246 -10.93 -0.86 -5.77
CA LEU A 246 -10.11 0.33 -5.87
C LEU A 246 -9.68 0.79 -4.47
N LYS A 247 -8.37 0.83 -4.20
CA LYS A 247 -7.86 1.67 -3.11
C LYS A 247 -7.93 3.11 -3.60
N ALA A 248 -8.88 3.88 -3.07
CA ALA A 248 -9.14 5.24 -3.47
C ALA A 248 -7.89 6.12 -3.31
N ALA A 249 -7.64 6.99 -4.28
CA ALA A 249 -6.49 7.88 -4.25
C ALA A 249 -6.65 8.95 -3.17
N HIS A 250 -5.53 9.31 -2.52
CA HIS A 250 -5.37 10.45 -1.63
C HIS A 250 -6.45 10.51 -0.54
N HIS A 251 -6.70 9.37 0.10
CA HIS A 251 -7.63 9.20 1.22
C HIS A 251 -9.05 9.72 0.93
N GLY A 252 -9.45 9.78 -0.34
CA GLY A 252 -10.71 10.36 -0.76
C GLY A 252 -10.71 11.90 -0.84
N SER A 253 -9.57 12.53 -1.10
CA SER A 253 -9.45 13.96 -1.40
C SER A 253 -10.32 14.36 -2.58
N ALA A 254 -10.93 15.54 -2.54
CA ALA A 254 -11.73 16.10 -3.64
C ALA A 254 -10.94 16.24 -4.96
N GLY A 255 -9.61 16.36 -4.87
CA GLY A 255 -8.67 16.48 -5.97
C GLY A 255 -8.31 15.16 -6.66
N SER A 256 -8.87 14.03 -6.19
CA SER A 256 -8.59 12.68 -6.68
C SER A 256 -9.89 11.89 -6.85
N SER A 257 -9.82 10.64 -7.28
CA SER A 257 -10.96 9.76 -7.53
C SER A 257 -12.02 10.44 -8.38
N GLY A 258 -11.60 10.87 -9.58
CA GLY A 258 -12.44 11.60 -10.54
C GLY A 258 -13.59 10.75 -11.08
N GLU A 259 -14.74 11.37 -11.38
CA GLU A 259 -15.95 10.68 -11.90
C GLU A 259 -15.65 9.84 -13.15
N GLU A 260 -14.84 10.39 -14.07
CA GLU A 260 -14.47 9.70 -15.31
C GLU A 260 -13.61 8.47 -15.03
N PHE A 261 -12.67 8.58 -14.07
CA PHE A 261 -11.80 7.49 -13.67
C PHE A 261 -12.60 6.35 -13.02
N ILE A 262 -13.42 6.66 -12.00
CA ILE A 262 -14.26 5.68 -11.33
C ILE A 262 -15.17 4.94 -12.33
N ARG A 263 -15.80 5.69 -13.24
CA ARG A 263 -16.69 5.13 -14.26
C ARG A 263 -15.94 4.23 -15.25
N ALA A 264 -14.76 4.66 -15.71
CA ALA A 264 -13.98 3.90 -16.68
C ALA A 264 -13.43 2.60 -16.09
N LEU A 265 -13.07 2.62 -14.81
CA LEU A 265 -12.62 1.42 -14.08
C LEU A 265 -13.77 0.44 -13.81
N GLY A 266 -15.02 0.88 -13.72
CA GLY A 266 -16.14 0.01 -13.36
C GLY A 266 -16.11 -0.47 -11.91
N VAL A 267 -15.59 0.35 -10.99
CA VAL A 267 -15.33 0.00 -9.58
C VAL A 267 -16.57 -0.56 -8.89
N ARG A 268 -16.42 -1.74 -8.27
CA ARG A 268 -17.48 -2.36 -7.45
C ARG A 268 -17.33 -2.04 -5.98
N ASP A 269 -16.09 -2.08 -5.47
CA ASP A 269 -15.78 -1.80 -4.07
C ASP A 269 -14.63 -0.79 -3.97
N ALA A 270 -14.90 0.36 -3.34
CA ALA A 270 -13.91 1.39 -3.08
C ALA A 270 -13.46 1.31 -1.62
N VAL A 271 -12.17 1.11 -1.40
CA VAL A 271 -11.57 1.14 -0.06
C VAL A 271 -10.89 2.48 0.15
N ILE A 272 -11.28 3.21 1.19
CA ILE A 272 -10.74 4.51 1.55
C ILE A 272 -9.99 4.39 2.87
N SER A 273 -8.66 4.42 2.82
CA SER A 273 -7.83 4.51 4.02
C SER A 273 -7.86 5.95 4.53
N VAL A 274 -8.39 6.15 5.71
CA VAL A 274 -8.62 7.48 6.26
C VAL A 274 -8.73 7.43 7.79
N GLY A 275 -8.31 8.48 8.47
CA GLY A 275 -8.37 8.59 9.93
C GLY A 275 -9.65 9.25 10.42
N LYS A 276 -10.14 8.82 11.60
CA LYS A 276 -11.24 9.48 12.30
C LYS A 276 -10.88 10.93 12.59
N ASN A 277 -11.82 11.86 12.34
CA ASN A 277 -11.66 13.27 12.67
C ASN A 277 -10.38 13.90 12.13
N ASN A 278 -9.94 13.45 10.91
CA ASN A 278 -8.75 13.98 10.29
C ASN A 278 -8.89 15.47 9.95
N ALA A 279 -7.77 16.19 9.95
CA ALA A 279 -7.75 17.64 9.75
C ALA A 279 -8.06 18.05 8.28
N TYR A 280 -8.05 17.10 7.36
CA TYR A 280 -8.23 17.35 5.93
C TYR A 280 -9.69 17.27 5.47
N SER A 281 -10.61 16.87 6.36
CA SER A 281 -12.01 16.58 6.03
C SER A 281 -12.14 15.48 4.95
N HIS A 282 -11.23 14.53 4.94
CA HIS A 282 -11.29 13.36 4.08
C HIS A 282 -12.14 12.24 4.71
N PRO A 283 -12.81 11.38 3.89
CA PRO A 283 -13.05 11.58 2.47
C PRO A 283 -14.02 12.73 2.21
N SER A 284 -13.85 13.44 1.11
CA SER A 284 -14.76 14.52 0.75
C SER A 284 -16.15 13.95 0.38
N THR A 285 -17.20 14.72 0.67
CA THR A 285 -18.57 14.33 0.29
C THR A 285 -18.72 14.16 -1.21
N ASP A 286 -17.97 14.93 -2.01
CA ASP A 286 -17.97 14.83 -3.46
C ASP A 286 -17.44 13.49 -3.94
N VAL A 287 -16.33 13.01 -3.38
CA VAL A 287 -15.77 11.69 -3.72
C VAL A 287 -16.70 10.57 -3.31
N LEU A 288 -17.27 10.61 -2.11
CA LEU A 288 -18.29 9.65 -1.69
C LEU A 288 -19.47 9.63 -2.67
N GLY A 289 -19.93 10.81 -3.06
CA GLY A 289 -21.00 10.95 -4.06
C GLY A 289 -20.64 10.37 -5.43
N ARG A 290 -19.38 10.52 -5.89
CA ARG A 290 -18.90 9.93 -7.15
C ARG A 290 -18.96 8.40 -7.09
N PHE A 291 -18.43 7.78 -6.04
CA PHE A 291 -18.50 6.33 -5.88
C PHE A 291 -19.93 5.81 -5.85
N LEU A 292 -20.81 6.42 -5.04
CA LEU A 292 -22.21 6.01 -4.93
C LEU A 292 -22.97 6.13 -6.26
N ARG A 293 -22.76 7.23 -7.02
CA ARG A 293 -23.42 7.41 -8.34
C ARG A 293 -22.96 6.38 -9.37
N ASN A 294 -21.75 5.85 -9.22
CA ASN A 294 -21.21 4.79 -10.08
C ASN A 294 -21.51 3.38 -9.55
N GLY A 295 -22.29 3.25 -8.48
CA GLY A 295 -22.74 1.97 -7.94
C GLY A 295 -21.71 1.23 -7.09
N ALA A 296 -20.62 1.87 -6.69
CA ALA A 296 -19.60 1.26 -5.87
C ALA A 296 -20.02 1.19 -4.39
N ASN A 297 -19.72 0.07 -3.74
CA ASN A 297 -19.73 -0.01 -2.29
C ASN A 297 -18.54 0.76 -1.73
N ILE A 298 -18.70 1.35 -0.55
CA ILE A 298 -17.64 2.14 0.08
C ILE A 298 -17.27 1.50 1.41
N HIS A 299 -15.99 1.16 1.56
CA HIS A 299 -15.38 0.66 2.78
C HIS A 299 -14.39 1.70 3.29
N ARG A 300 -14.52 2.12 4.56
CA ARG A 300 -13.71 3.19 5.14
C ARG A 300 -13.01 2.71 6.40
N THR A 301 -11.68 2.84 6.45
CA THR A 301 -10.90 2.35 7.60
C THR A 301 -11.19 3.08 8.91
N ASP A 302 -11.75 4.30 8.87
CA ASP A 302 -12.17 5.05 10.06
C ASP A 302 -13.50 4.56 10.68
N TYR A 303 -14.34 3.87 9.90
CA TYR A 303 -15.60 3.28 10.36
C TYR A 303 -15.53 1.75 10.46
N ASP A 304 -14.95 1.12 9.44
CA ASP A 304 -14.98 -0.33 9.27
C ASP A 304 -13.78 -1.04 9.93
N GLY A 305 -12.77 -0.26 10.39
CA GLY A 305 -11.52 -0.83 10.87
C GLY A 305 -10.64 -1.28 9.71
N THR A 306 -9.83 -2.31 9.90
CA THR A 306 -9.06 -2.91 8.81
C THR A 306 -9.98 -3.67 7.87
N VAL A 307 -9.91 -3.37 6.57
CA VAL A 307 -10.69 -4.02 5.52
C VAL A 307 -9.82 -5.09 4.88
N ILE A 308 -10.37 -6.29 4.68
CA ILE A 308 -9.67 -7.42 4.10
C ILE A 308 -10.46 -7.91 2.87
N ALA A 309 -9.83 -7.87 1.71
CA ALA A 309 -10.35 -8.49 0.50
C ALA A 309 -9.65 -9.84 0.28
N THR A 310 -10.44 -10.90 0.05
CA THR A 310 -9.94 -12.23 -0.28
C THR A 310 -10.35 -12.57 -1.71
N LEU A 311 -9.38 -12.66 -2.61
CA LEU A 311 -9.57 -13.03 -4.01
C LEU A 311 -9.36 -14.53 -4.17
N LYS A 312 -10.27 -15.17 -4.88
CA LYS A 312 -10.33 -16.63 -5.03
C LYS A 312 -10.02 -17.06 -6.45
N ARG A 313 -9.53 -18.28 -6.61
CA ARG A 313 -9.21 -18.88 -7.91
C ARG A 313 -10.41 -19.10 -8.85
N ASP A 314 -11.62 -18.95 -8.38
CA ASP A 314 -12.83 -19.01 -9.21
C ASP A 314 -13.24 -17.64 -9.79
N GLY A 315 -12.39 -16.62 -9.61
CA GLY A 315 -12.64 -15.25 -10.07
C GLY A 315 -13.63 -14.49 -9.20
N THR A 316 -13.95 -14.99 -8.02
CA THR A 316 -14.79 -14.28 -7.03
C THR A 316 -13.92 -13.69 -5.92
N TYR A 317 -14.46 -12.72 -5.20
CA TYR A 317 -13.83 -12.18 -4.00
C TYR A 317 -14.85 -11.95 -2.89
N THR A 318 -14.34 -11.76 -1.68
CA THR A 318 -15.13 -11.37 -0.51
C THR A 318 -14.43 -10.23 0.21
N ILE A 319 -15.21 -9.35 0.84
CA ILE A 319 -14.67 -8.29 1.71
C ILE A 319 -15.18 -8.51 3.12
N GLU A 320 -14.29 -8.42 4.09
CA GLU A 320 -14.59 -8.50 5.52
C GLU A 320 -13.87 -7.39 6.28
N ASN A 321 -14.33 -7.08 7.48
CA ASN A 321 -13.79 -6.06 8.35
C ASN A 321 -13.24 -6.69 9.64
N LEU A 322 -12.14 -6.12 10.17
CA LEU A 322 -11.47 -6.64 11.38
C LEU A 322 -11.56 -5.64 12.53
#